data_7ae9d2ee05355fcd0e3dd53a59f81fab
#
_entry.id   7ae9d2ee05355fcd0e3dd53a59f81fab
#
_cell.length_a   1.000
_cell.length_b   1.000
_cell.length_c   1.000
_cell.angle_alpha   90.00
_cell.angle_beta   90.00
_cell.angle_gamma   90.00
#
_symmetry.space_group_name_H-M   'P 1'
#
loop_
_entity.id
_entity.type
_entity.pdbx_description
1 polymer ?
#
loop_
_entity_poly.entity_id
_entity_poly.type
_entity_poly.pdbx_seq_one_letter_code
_entity_poly.pdbx_strand_id
1 'polypeptide(L)'
;MAYQAIAKNGEIYQISPQYWQQNQQQQALLLRYFALPLKEDEHYLWLAVDSLNNLAACETFAFLSGKLVEPILFETTQLKQLLQSLAPKANQIEEQTTFYHHSEDENTANL
;
A
#
# COMPACT_ATOMS: atom_id res chain seq x y z
N MET A 1 -9.71 0.15 -16.34
CA MET A 1 -8.31 -0.27 -16.39
C MET A 1 -7.90 -0.90 -15.07
N ALA A 2 -7.12 -1.95 -15.13
CA ALA A 2 -6.68 -2.65 -13.92
C ALA A 2 -5.17 -2.50 -13.75
N TYR A 3 -4.72 -2.54 -12.51
CA TYR A 3 -3.30 -2.52 -12.19
C TYR A 3 -2.83 -3.96 -12.03
N GLN A 4 -1.62 -4.24 -12.46
CA GLN A 4 -1.05 -5.58 -12.43
C GLN A 4 0.04 -5.69 -11.38
N ALA A 5 0.05 -6.82 -10.67
CA ALA A 5 1.11 -7.12 -9.71
C ALA A 5 1.56 -8.55 -9.95
N ILE A 6 2.87 -8.76 -10.05
CA ILE A 6 3.43 -10.07 -10.37
C ILE A 6 4.15 -10.61 -9.16
N ALA A 7 3.67 -11.75 -8.65
CA ALA A 7 4.25 -12.39 -7.49
C ALA A 7 5.61 -13.02 -7.84
N LYS A 8 6.37 -13.37 -6.81
CA LYS A 8 7.70 -13.94 -6.99
C LYS A 8 7.66 -15.24 -7.78
N ASN A 9 6.57 -16.00 -7.66
CA ASN A 9 6.40 -17.24 -8.40
C ASN A 9 5.89 -17.04 -9.83
N GLY A 10 5.70 -15.77 -10.26
CA GLY A 10 5.23 -15.45 -11.61
C GLY A 10 3.73 -15.30 -11.72
N GLU A 11 2.99 -15.54 -10.66
CA GLU A 11 1.55 -15.39 -10.67
C GLU A 11 1.16 -13.93 -10.83
N ILE A 12 0.15 -13.66 -11.67
CA ILE A 12 -0.26 -12.30 -11.99
C ILE A 12 -1.56 -11.99 -11.28
N TYR A 13 -1.60 -10.88 -10.56
CA TYR A 13 -2.79 -10.40 -9.86
C TYR A 13 -3.27 -9.12 -10.52
N GLN A 14 -4.54 -9.09 -10.87
CA GLN A 14 -5.16 -7.91 -11.47
C GLN A 14 -5.93 -7.17 -10.39
N ILE A 15 -5.56 -5.92 -10.14
CA ILE A 15 -6.18 -5.12 -9.09
C ILE A 15 -7.12 -4.13 -9.76
N SER A 16 -8.41 -4.18 -9.43
CA SER A 16 -9.38 -3.29 -10.01
C SER A 16 -9.10 -1.84 -9.62
N PRO A 17 -9.52 -0.86 -10.43
CA PRO A 17 -9.31 0.55 -10.07
C PRO A 17 -9.94 0.92 -8.74
N GLN A 18 -11.10 0.37 -8.40
CA GLN A 18 -11.74 0.65 -7.11
C GLN A 18 -10.90 0.11 -5.96
N TYR A 19 -10.39 -1.11 -6.10
CA TYR A 19 -9.58 -1.71 -5.06
C TYR A 19 -8.25 -0.98 -4.92
N TRP A 20 -7.67 -0.57 -6.02
CA TRP A 20 -6.46 0.24 -6.02
C TRP A 20 -6.68 1.54 -5.26
N GLN A 21 -7.83 2.18 -5.50
CA GLN A 21 -8.17 3.42 -4.82
C GLN A 21 -8.33 3.21 -3.32
N GLN A 22 -8.91 2.09 -2.90
CA GLN A 22 -9.00 1.77 -1.49
C GLN A 22 -7.61 1.65 -0.87
N ASN A 23 -6.69 1.00 -1.59
CA ASN A 23 -5.32 0.89 -1.12
C ASN A 23 -4.64 2.25 -1.02
N GLN A 24 -4.92 3.16 -1.94
CA GLN A 24 -4.37 4.51 -1.88
C GLN A 24 -4.79 5.23 -0.61
N GLN A 25 -6.00 5.02 -0.15
CA GLN A 25 -6.50 5.69 1.04
C GLN A 25 -5.80 5.25 2.31
N GLN A 26 -5.14 4.09 2.28
CA GLN A 26 -4.43 3.60 3.45
C GLN A 26 -2.94 3.38 3.18
N GLN A 27 -2.38 4.17 2.27
CA GLN A 27 -0.99 4.01 1.88
C GLN A 27 -0.02 4.03 3.06
N ALA A 28 -0.23 4.94 4.02
CA ALA A 28 0.66 5.04 5.18
C ALA A 28 0.68 3.73 5.96
N LEU A 29 -0.49 3.10 6.12
CA LEU A 29 -0.58 1.83 6.81
C LEU A 29 0.13 0.73 6.02
N LEU A 30 -0.05 0.71 4.71
CA LEU A 30 0.57 -0.29 3.86
C LEU A 30 2.08 -0.16 3.86
N LEU A 31 2.59 1.06 3.81
CA LEU A 31 4.04 1.29 3.89
C LEU A 31 4.59 0.86 5.24
N ARG A 32 3.85 1.14 6.31
CA ARG A 32 4.28 0.79 7.65
C ARG A 32 4.47 -0.71 7.81
N TYR A 33 3.56 -1.51 7.27
CA TYR A 33 3.63 -2.96 7.38
C TYR A 33 4.29 -3.63 6.18
N PHE A 34 4.61 -2.83 5.17
CA PHE A 34 5.23 -3.29 3.93
C PHE A 34 4.44 -4.45 3.32
N ALA A 35 3.16 -4.18 3.08
CA ALA A 35 2.23 -5.17 2.55
C ALA A 35 1.21 -4.49 1.65
N LEU A 36 0.69 -5.24 0.67
CA LEU A 36 -0.27 -4.69 -0.28
C LEU A 36 -1.42 -5.67 -0.47
N PRO A 37 -2.64 -5.29 -0.07
CA PRO A 37 -3.81 -6.11 -0.42
C PRO A 37 -3.98 -6.22 -1.93
N LEU A 38 -4.13 -7.45 -2.40
CA LEU A 38 -4.24 -7.73 -3.83
C LEU A 38 -5.67 -7.95 -4.28
N LYS A 39 -6.41 -8.72 -3.50
CA LYS A 39 -7.81 -9.02 -3.76
C LYS A 39 -8.40 -9.66 -2.52
N GLU A 40 -9.73 -9.74 -2.49
CA GLU A 40 -10.38 -10.40 -1.39
C GLU A 40 -11.71 -10.98 -1.85
N ASP A 41 -12.15 -12.02 -1.14
CA ASP A 41 -13.49 -12.54 -1.34
C ASP A 41 -14.18 -12.55 0.02
N GLU A 42 -15.20 -13.37 0.16
CA GLU A 42 -16.00 -13.39 1.38
C GLU A 42 -15.21 -13.83 2.60
N HIS A 43 -14.23 -14.72 2.42
CA HIS A 43 -13.51 -15.34 3.52
C HIS A 43 -12.03 -15.03 3.57
N TYR A 44 -11.43 -14.64 2.44
CA TYR A 44 -9.98 -14.53 2.32
C TYR A 44 -9.56 -13.16 1.82
N LEU A 45 -8.41 -12.73 2.30
CA LEU A 45 -7.69 -11.56 1.80
C LEU A 45 -6.31 -12.01 1.33
N TRP A 46 -6.01 -11.80 0.04
CA TRP A 46 -4.69 -12.10 -0.50
C TRP A 46 -3.81 -10.88 -0.33
N LEU A 47 -2.72 -11.04 0.42
CA LEU A 47 -1.85 -9.93 0.85
C LEU A 47 -0.43 -10.14 0.34
N ALA A 48 0.05 -9.20 -0.48
CA ALA A 48 1.42 -9.23 -0.96
C ALA A 48 2.38 -8.85 0.16
N VAL A 49 3.38 -9.68 0.39
CA VAL A 49 4.43 -9.45 1.39
C VAL A 49 5.77 -9.85 0.77
N ASP A 50 6.87 -9.32 1.29
CA ASP A 50 8.18 -9.70 0.82
C ASP A 50 8.82 -10.79 1.69
N SER A 51 8.14 -11.20 2.74
CA SER A 51 8.58 -12.28 3.61
C SER A 51 7.35 -12.96 4.18
N LEU A 52 7.31 -14.28 4.11
CA LEU A 52 6.21 -15.04 4.72
C LEU A 52 6.23 -14.99 6.24
N ASN A 53 7.32 -14.46 6.83
CA ASN A 53 7.43 -14.27 8.27
C ASN A 53 6.91 -12.92 8.73
N ASN A 54 6.31 -12.13 7.83
CA ASN A 54 5.73 -10.85 8.21
C ASN A 54 4.39 -11.07 8.89
N LEU A 55 4.45 -11.62 10.09
CA LEU A 55 3.25 -11.94 10.86
C LEU A 55 2.50 -10.69 11.29
N ALA A 56 3.22 -9.62 11.56
CA ALA A 56 2.58 -8.38 11.98
C ALA A 56 1.61 -7.88 10.93
N ALA A 57 2.01 -7.92 9.66
CA ALA A 57 1.10 -7.51 8.58
C ALA A 57 -0.08 -8.46 8.47
N CYS A 58 0.18 -9.76 8.48
CA CYS A 58 -0.89 -10.75 8.33
C CYS A 58 -1.93 -10.62 9.44
N GLU A 59 -1.47 -10.48 10.68
CA GLU A 59 -2.38 -10.36 11.82
C GLU A 59 -3.16 -9.05 11.78
N THR A 60 -2.49 -7.97 11.45
CA THR A 60 -3.15 -6.67 11.38
C THR A 60 -4.24 -6.67 10.32
N PHE A 61 -3.93 -7.15 9.13
CA PHE A 61 -4.91 -7.13 8.05
C PHE A 61 -5.99 -8.18 8.23
N ALA A 62 -5.71 -9.28 8.90
CA ALA A 62 -6.76 -10.22 9.28
C ALA A 62 -7.75 -9.57 10.24
N PHE A 63 -7.23 -8.84 11.21
CA PHE A 63 -8.08 -8.13 12.17
C PHE A 63 -8.92 -7.06 11.49
N LEU A 64 -8.29 -6.24 10.65
CA LEU A 64 -8.99 -5.12 10.02
C LEU A 64 -10.05 -5.59 9.02
N SER A 65 -9.77 -6.66 8.29
CA SER A 65 -10.68 -7.14 7.26
C SER A 65 -11.72 -8.14 7.78
N GLY A 66 -11.43 -8.76 8.92
CA GLY A 66 -12.26 -9.84 9.42
C GLY A 66 -12.15 -11.10 8.60
N LYS A 67 -11.05 -11.26 7.85
CA LYS A 67 -10.87 -12.37 6.92
C LYS A 67 -9.57 -13.11 7.21
N LEU A 68 -9.49 -14.32 6.67
CA LEU A 68 -8.24 -15.07 6.72
C LEU A 68 -7.27 -14.47 5.70
N VAL A 69 -6.02 -14.27 6.10
CA VAL A 69 -5.03 -13.68 5.21
C VAL A 69 -4.22 -14.78 4.54
N GLU A 70 -4.15 -14.71 3.21
CA GLU A 70 -3.27 -15.57 2.40
C GLU A 70 -2.07 -14.73 1.98
N PRO A 71 -0.90 -14.94 2.58
CA PRO A 71 0.28 -14.16 2.19
C PRO A 71 0.82 -14.64 0.85
N ILE A 72 1.10 -13.68 -0.03
CA ILE A 72 1.66 -13.94 -1.35
C ILE A 72 3.02 -13.30 -1.42
N LEU A 73 4.05 -14.09 -1.71
CA LEU A 73 5.41 -13.61 -1.69
C LEU A 73 5.75 -12.79 -2.94
N PHE A 74 6.26 -11.59 -2.72
CA PHE A 74 6.70 -10.68 -3.78
C PHE A 74 8.18 -10.35 -3.59
N GLU A 75 8.86 -9.99 -4.67
CA GLU A 75 10.18 -9.41 -4.56
C GLU A 75 10.11 -8.08 -3.82
N THR A 76 11.06 -7.86 -2.94
CA THR A 76 11.08 -6.63 -2.12
C THR A 76 11.03 -5.38 -2.99
N THR A 77 11.83 -5.35 -4.05
CA THR A 77 11.90 -4.20 -4.94
C THR A 77 10.56 -3.93 -5.61
N GLN A 78 9.91 -4.98 -6.09
CA GLN A 78 8.64 -4.83 -6.78
C GLN A 78 7.54 -4.38 -5.82
N LEU A 79 7.50 -4.96 -4.63
CA LEU A 79 6.51 -4.56 -3.63
C LEU A 79 6.70 -3.11 -3.25
N LYS A 80 7.95 -2.68 -3.08
CA LYS A 80 8.24 -1.30 -2.77
C LYS A 80 7.75 -0.35 -3.87
N GLN A 81 7.98 -0.72 -5.13
CA GLN A 81 7.52 0.09 -6.25
C GLN A 81 6.01 0.20 -6.29
N LEU A 82 5.32 -0.90 -6.02
CA LEU A 82 3.86 -0.88 -6.00
C LEU A 82 3.33 0.03 -4.88
N LEU A 83 3.92 -0.07 -3.71
CA LEU A 83 3.50 0.75 -2.58
C LEU A 83 3.75 2.23 -2.83
N GLN A 84 4.87 2.55 -3.47
CA GLN A 84 5.18 3.94 -3.79
C GLN A 84 4.24 4.49 -4.87
N SER A 85 3.81 3.64 -5.80
CA SER A 85 2.92 4.07 -6.87
C SER A 85 1.49 4.30 -6.39
N LEU A 86 1.18 3.96 -5.13
CA LEU A 86 -0.12 4.25 -4.56
C LEU A 86 -0.32 5.72 -4.24
N ALA A 87 0.75 6.52 -4.19
CA ALA A 87 0.63 7.93 -3.83
C ALA A 87 -0.32 8.64 -4.80
N PRO A 88 -1.34 9.35 -4.31
CA PRO A 88 -2.23 10.09 -5.19
C PRO A 88 -1.46 11.18 -5.94
N LYS A 89 -1.83 11.42 -7.20
CA LYS A 89 -1.15 12.43 -7.99
C LYS A 89 -1.24 13.81 -7.38
N ALA A 90 -2.36 14.12 -6.73
CA ALA A 90 -2.55 15.42 -6.10
C ALA A 90 -1.48 15.72 -5.06
N ASN A 91 -0.96 14.69 -4.41
CA ASN A 91 0.06 14.87 -3.39
C ASN A 91 1.41 15.23 -3.98
N GLN A 92 1.60 15.01 -5.25
CA GLN A 92 2.86 15.33 -5.92
C GLN A 92 2.99 16.82 -6.19
N ILE A 93 1.91 17.54 -6.13
CA ILE A 93 1.91 18.98 -6.40
C ILE A 93 2.38 19.75 -5.20
N GLU A 94 2.14 19.24 -4.08
CA GLU A 94 2.45 19.92 -2.85
C GLU A 94 3.88 20.05 -2.57
N GLU A 95 4.21 19.83 -3.06
CA GLU A 95 5.28 19.90 -2.48
C GLU A 95 5.70 21.04 -2.30
N GLN A 96 4.86 21.37 -2.43
CA GLN A 96 5.22 22.16 -2.06
C GLN A 96 4.81 22.82 -1.50
N THR A 97 4.20 22.94 -1.73
CA THR A 97 4.09 23.57 -0.84
C THR A 97 4.06 23.77 -0.05
N THR A 98 3.85 23.87 -0.29
CA THR A 98 4.07 24.16 0.72
C THR A 98 4.24 24.25 1.42
N PHE A 99 4.02 24.36 1.16
CA PHE A 99 4.40 24.60 2.16
C PHE A 99 4.63 24.59 2.87
N TYR A 100 4.39 24.96 2.49
CA TYR A 100 4.82 25.20 3.45
C TYR A 100 5.11 25.11 4.13
N HIS A 101 4.87 25.41 3.85
CA HIS A 101 5.35 25.64 4.77
C HIS A 101 5.61 25.52 5.44
N HIS A 102 5.38 25.85 5.19
CA HIS A 102 5.88 26.10 6.16
C HIS A 102 6.10 25.98 6.81
N SER A 103 5.71 26.35 6.17
CA SER A 103 6.21 26.47 7.04
C SER A 103 6.45 26.42 7.67
N GLU A 104 6.20 26.65 7.52
CA GLU A 104 6.70 26.76 8.33
C GLU A 104 6.95 26.71 8.97
N ASP A 105 6.58 27.01 8.46
CA ASP A 105 7.08 27.19 9.20
C ASP A 105 7.21 27.12 9.75
N GLU A 106 6.94 27.37 9.44
CA GLU A 106 7.31 27.56 10.01
C GLU A 106 7.43 27.55 10.52
N ASN A 107 7.21 27.92 10.00
CA ASN A 107 7.59 28.16 10.53
C ASN A 107 7.60 28.13 10.85
N THR A 108 7.24 28.41 10.30
CA THR A 108 7.43 28.70 10.65
C THR A 108 7.50 28.77 10.88
N ALA A 109 7.14 29.09 10.14
CA ALA A 109 7.42 29.32 10.43
C ALA A 109 7.51 29.39 10.54
N ASN A 110 7.44 29.64 10.42
CA ASN A 110 7.76 29.87 10.66
C ASN A 110 7.74 29.64 10.76
N LEU A 111 7.30 29.64 9.93
CA LEU A 111 7.55 29.65 10.14
C LEU A 111 7.62 29.52 10.39
#